data_a8082c11b3a70a3d16a34e5604b1e4d2
#
_entry.id   a8082c11b3a70a3d16a34e5604b1e4d2
#
_cell.length_a   1.000
_cell.length_b   1.000
_cell.length_c   1.000
_cell.angle_alpha   90.00
_cell.angle_beta   90.00
_cell.angle_gamma   90.00
#
_symmetry.space_group_name_H-M   'P 1'
#
loop_
_entity.id
_entity.type
_entity.pdbx_description
1 polymer ?
#
loop_
_entity_poly.entity_id
_entity_poly.type
_entity_poly.pdbx_seq_one_letter_code
_entity_poly.pdbx_strand_id
1 'polypeptide(L)'
;MVRKHRISQNFLRSPRIALMLIGHSNIRKRDFTLDIGAGSGVFTYALSKKSAQVLAIEFDRETFKKLQNNTKKLENVEVLCVDFLRFNLSKLPKNYKVCANIPFHLSSPIIQKLTVAQNSPKSIYLILQKQFTRKLIVSDKNFTSALGVKTFPFFESKIKKPLQKSDFTPPPAVETVFFEMKRRETPLISKEEQPIFNDFIEKMFAVPEFYKKNCQPKFKTKKPSELKGEEWLEIWRFWQNSDKIE
;
A
#
# COMPACT_ATOMS: atom_id res chain seq x y z
N MET A 1 -0.10 31.28 -16.38
CA MET A 1 -0.12 29.98 -17.09
C MET A 1 0.28 28.87 -16.12
N VAL A 2 -0.67 28.19 -15.52
CA VAL A 2 -0.40 27.07 -14.61
C VAL A 2 -0.01 25.88 -15.48
N ARG A 3 1.25 25.43 -15.41
CA ARG A 3 1.69 24.19 -16.04
C ARG A 3 0.83 23.04 -15.48
N LYS A 4 -0.12 22.54 -16.27
CA LYS A 4 -0.74 21.24 -16.03
C LYS A 4 0.39 20.22 -16.01
N HIS A 5 0.85 19.83 -14.83
CA HIS A 5 1.61 18.61 -14.68
C HIS A 5 0.69 17.48 -15.18
N ARG A 6 0.90 17.04 -16.42
CA ARG A 6 0.39 15.75 -16.88
C ARG A 6 1.08 14.71 -16.03
N ILE A 7 0.46 14.38 -14.91
CA ILE A 7 0.83 13.23 -14.10
C ILE A 7 0.69 12.06 -15.05
N SER A 8 1.80 11.40 -15.39
CA SER A 8 1.82 10.25 -16.28
C SER A 8 1.14 9.07 -15.56
N GLN A 9 -0.18 8.98 -15.72
CA GLN A 9 -0.95 7.84 -15.25
C GLN A 9 -0.81 6.74 -16.29
N ASN A 10 -0.40 5.56 -15.86
CA ASN A 10 -0.32 4.37 -16.70
C ASN A 10 -1.59 3.54 -16.46
N PHE A 11 -2.50 3.54 -17.42
CA PHE A 11 -3.76 2.81 -17.29
C PHE A 11 -3.60 1.38 -17.80
N LEU A 12 -4.18 0.40 -17.13
CA LEU A 12 -4.29 -0.94 -17.67
C LEU A 12 -5.11 -0.94 -18.96
N ARG A 13 -4.61 -1.65 -19.99
CA ARG A 13 -5.23 -1.67 -21.31
C ARG A 13 -6.59 -2.37 -21.36
N SER A 14 -6.81 -3.34 -20.49
CA SER A 14 -8.05 -4.10 -20.56
C SER A 14 -8.51 -4.66 -19.21
N PRO A 15 -9.83 -4.83 -19.03
CA PRO A 15 -10.40 -5.52 -17.88
C PRO A 15 -9.93 -6.98 -17.74
N ARG A 16 -9.51 -7.63 -18.84
CA ARG A 16 -9.00 -9.00 -18.83
C ARG A 16 -7.71 -9.09 -17.99
N ILE A 17 -6.81 -8.11 -18.14
CA ILE A 17 -5.58 -8.03 -17.33
C ILE A 17 -5.95 -7.84 -15.87
N ALA A 18 -6.87 -6.93 -15.54
CA ALA A 18 -7.33 -6.72 -14.18
C ALA A 18 -7.96 -8.00 -13.58
N LEU A 19 -8.81 -8.70 -14.32
CA LEU A 19 -9.39 -9.99 -13.90
C LEU A 19 -8.32 -11.05 -13.61
N MET A 20 -7.30 -11.14 -14.47
CA MET A 20 -6.17 -12.05 -14.26
C MET A 20 -5.42 -11.69 -12.98
N LEU A 21 -5.14 -10.41 -12.72
CA LEU A 21 -4.48 -9.96 -11.49
C LEU A 21 -5.32 -10.25 -10.25
N ILE A 22 -6.63 -9.96 -10.28
CA ILE A 22 -7.54 -10.29 -9.18
C ILE A 22 -7.57 -11.80 -8.93
N GLY A 23 -7.40 -12.64 -9.96
CA GLY A 23 -7.25 -14.09 -9.83
C GLY A 23 -6.07 -14.51 -8.95
N HIS A 24 -5.01 -13.68 -8.87
CA HIS A 24 -3.86 -13.88 -7.98
C HIS A 24 -4.07 -13.32 -6.57
N SER A 25 -5.25 -12.75 -6.25
CA SER A 25 -5.61 -12.21 -4.95
C SER A 25 -6.46 -13.19 -4.13
N ASN A 26 -6.74 -12.81 -2.88
CA ASN A 26 -7.71 -13.51 -2.04
C ASN A 26 -9.11 -12.87 -2.06
N ILE A 27 -9.41 -12.03 -3.07
CA ILE A 27 -10.72 -11.38 -3.24
C ILE A 27 -11.75 -12.44 -3.66
N ARG A 28 -12.92 -12.45 -3.02
CA ARG A 28 -14.01 -13.40 -3.20
C ARG A 28 -15.35 -12.66 -3.33
N LYS A 29 -16.39 -13.35 -3.82
CA LYS A 29 -17.74 -12.84 -4.03
C LYS A 29 -18.41 -12.21 -2.80
N ARG A 30 -17.97 -12.52 -1.61
CA ARG A 30 -18.50 -11.97 -0.34
C ARG A 30 -17.77 -10.70 0.14
N ASP A 31 -16.70 -10.29 -0.54
CA ASP A 31 -15.85 -9.22 -0.05
C ASP A 31 -16.37 -7.85 -0.51
N PHE A 32 -16.16 -6.85 0.36
CA PHE A 32 -16.20 -5.44 0.00
C PHE A 32 -14.80 -5.02 -0.47
N THR A 33 -14.71 -4.40 -1.63
CA THR A 33 -13.44 -3.96 -2.21
C THR A 33 -13.42 -2.46 -2.49
N LEU A 34 -12.25 -1.86 -2.26
CA LEU A 34 -11.97 -0.48 -2.53
C LEU A 34 -10.99 -0.38 -3.72
N ASP A 35 -11.38 0.39 -4.74
CA ASP A 35 -10.54 0.77 -5.88
C ASP A 35 -10.14 2.24 -5.73
N ILE A 36 -8.83 2.50 -5.59
CA ILE A 36 -8.28 3.83 -5.32
C ILE A 36 -7.65 4.40 -6.59
N GLY A 37 -8.08 5.61 -6.99
CA GLY A 37 -7.65 6.19 -8.27
C GLY A 37 -8.17 5.36 -9.42
N ALA A 38 -9.47 5.07 -9.41
CA ALA A 38 -10.12 4.09 -10.27
C ALA A 38 -10.01 4.40 -11.77
N GLY A 39 -9.62 5.63 -12.12
CA GLY A 39 -9.48 6.05 -13.50
C GLY A 39 -10.80 5.92 -14.27
N SER A 40 -10.76 5.30 -15.43
CA SER A 40 -11.98 5.03 -16.23
C SER A 40 -12.74 3.78 -15.78
N GLY A 41 -12.30 3.07 -14.74
CA GLY A 41 -13.01 1.95 -14.14
C GLY A 41 -12.58 0.54 -14.61
N VAL A 42 -11.37 0.38 -15.13
CA VAL A 42 -10.89 -0.94 -15.60
C VAL A 42 -10.81 -1.95 -14.45
N PHE A 43 -10.21 -1.55 -13.31
CA PHE A 43 -10.21 -2.39 -12.11
C PHE A 43 -11.59 -2.48 -11.48
N THR A 44 -12.32 -1.37 -11.40
CA THR A 44 -13.69 -1.32 -10.86
C THR A 44 -14.59 -2.34 -11.53
N TYR A 45 -14.58 -2.40 -12.88
CA TYR A 45 -15.33 -3.40 -13.65
C TYR A 45 -14.91 -4.83 -13.30
N ALA A 46 -13.62 -5.10 -13.25
CA ALA A 46 -13.12 -6.43 -12.94
C ALA A 46 -13.48 -6.84 -11.49
N LEU A 47 -13.41 -5.92 -10.53
CA LEU A 47 -13.80 -6.13 -9.15
C LEU A 47 -15.30 -6.39 -9.01
N SER A 48 -16.17 -5.71 -9.77
CA SER A 48 -17.62 -5.93 -9.73
C SER A 48 -17.99 -7.37 -10.08
N LYS A 49 -17.17 -8.07 -10.90
CA LYS A 49 -17.34 -9.48 -11.23
C LYS A 49 -16.85 -10.45 -10.14
N LYS A 50 -16.05 -9.97 -9.18
CA LYS A 50 -15.34 -10.82 -8.18
C LYS A 50 -15.68 -10.50 -6.73
N SER A 51 -16.33 -9.37 -6.45
CA SER A 51 -16.67 -8.87 -5.11
C SER A 51 -18.19 -8.80 -4.91
N ALA A 52 -18.63 -8.71 -3.65
CA ALA A 52 -20.01 -8.40 -3.32
C ALA A 52 -20.33 -6.92 -3.62
N GLN A 53 -19.43 -6.03 -3.19
CA GLN A 53 -19.56 -4.59 -3.39
C GLN A 53 -18.20 -3.99 -3.72
N VAL A 54 -18.20 -2.95 -4.52
CA VAL A 54 -17.02 -2.18 -4.92
C VAL A 54 -17.29 -0.71 -4.64
N LEU A 55 -16.40 -0.08 -3.87
CA LEU A 55 -16.32 1.37 -3.79
C LEU A 55 -15.13 1.83 -4.64
N ALA A 56 -15.39 2.66 -5.64
CA ALA A 56 -14.36 3.23 -6.50
C ALA A 56 -14.20 4.73 -6.22
N ILE A 57 -12.97 5.15 -5.94
CA ILE A 57 -12.63 6.54 -5.63
C ILE A 57 -11.76 7.10 -6.74
N GLU A 58 -12.20 8.24 -7.33
CA GLU A 58 -11.43 8.98 -8.32
C GLU A 58 -11.48 10.48 -7.99
N PHE A 59 -10.32 11.14 -8.01
CA PHE A 59 -10.20 12.55 -7.64
C PHE A 59 -10.43 13.49 -8.83
N ASP A 60 -9.93 13.11 -10.01
CA ASP A 60 -10.07 13.94 -11.21
C ASP A 60 -11.51 13.93 -11.73
N ARG A 61 -12.14 15.10 -11.82
CA ARG A 61 -13.55 15.22 -12.18
C ARG A 61 -13.88 14.74 -13.60
N GLU A 62 -12.98 14.92 -14.55
CA GLU A 62 -13.20 14.49 -15.94
C GLU A 62 -13.11 12.96 -16.03
N THR A 63 -12.12 12.40 -15.38
CA THR A 63 -11.94 10.94 -15.28
C THR A 63 -13.08 10.29 -14.51
N PHE A 64 -13.54 10.93 -13.41
CA PHE A 64 -14.70 10.49 -12.65
C PHE A 64 -15.98 10.39 -13.50
N LYS A 65 -16.26 11.37 -14.38
CA LYS A 65 -17.40 11.30 -15.30
C LYS A 65 -17.32 10.07 -16.21
N LYS A 66 -16.12 9.72 -16.69
CA LYS A 66 -15.89 8.50 -17.48
C LYS A 66 -16.14 7.24 -16.64
N LEU A 67 -15.61 7.21 -15.41
CA LEU A 67 -15.84 6.14 -14.45
C LEU A 67 -17.34 5.93 -14.23
N GLN A 68 -18.07 6.98 -13.89
CA GLN A 68 -19.51 6.95 -13.64
C GLN A 68 -20.28 6.39 -14.85
N ASN A 69 -19.97 6.84 -16.07
CA ASN A 69 -20.61 6.34 -17.28
C ASN A 69 -20.30 4.86 -17.54
N ASN A 70 -19.05 4.44 -17.32
CA ASN A 70 -18.62 3.07 -17.57
C ASN A 70 -19.18 2.07 -16.54
N THR A 71 -19.53 2.55 -15.34
CA THR A 71 -20.00 1.70 -14.24
C THR A 71 -21.50 1.77 -13.97
N LYS A 72 -22.25 2.66 -14.66
CA LYS A 72 -23.69 2.95 -14.41
C LYS A 72 -24.62 1.71 -14.43
N LYS A 73 -24.22 0.63 -15.13
CA LYS A 73 -24.99 -0.62 -15.23
C LYS A 73 -24.52 -1.68 -14.20
N LEU A 74 -23.58 -1.35 -13.32
CA LEU A 74 -23.03 -2.27 -12.31
C LEU A 74 -23.71 -1.99 -10.97
N GLU A 75 -24.67 -2.81 -10.60
CA GLU A 75 -25.53 -2.63 -9.40
C GLU A 75 -24.74 -2.69 -8.08
N ASN A 76 -23.59 -3.37 -8.08
CA ASN A 76 -22.74 -3.54 -6.89
C ASN A 76 -21.56 -2.57 -6.84
N VAL A 77 -21.60 -1.47 -7.60
CA VAL A 77 -20.53 -0.47 -7.68
C VAL A 77 -21.04 0.89 -7.23
N GLU A 78 -20.38 1.45 -6.24
CA GLU A 78 -20.50 2.86 -5.84
C GLU A 78 -19.26 3.63 -6.29
N VAL A 79 -19.44 4.86 -6.78
CA VAL A 79 -18.33 5.73 -7.22
C VAL A 79 -18.35 7.04 -6.47
N LEU A 80 -17.19 7.52 -6.01
CA LEU A 80 -17.04 8.78 -5.29
C LEU A 80 -15.96 9.66 -5.93
N CYS A 81 -16.31 10.95 -6.11
CA CYS A 81 -15.37 11.97 -6.59
C CYS A 81 -14.74 12.67 -5.39
N VAL A 82 -13.72 12.07 -4.80
CA VAL A 82 -13.05 12.58 -3.59
C VAL A 82 -11.56 12.30 -3.61
N ASP A 83 -10.79 13.11 -2.86
CA ASP A 83 -9.39 12.79 -2.59
C ASP A 83 -9.29 11.64 -1.59
N PHE A 84 -8.71 10.52 -2.02
CA PHE A 84 -8.52 9.35 -1.16
C PHE A 84 -7.71 9.69 0.11
N LEU A 85 -6.72 10.58 0.01
CA LEU A 85 -5.91 10.93 1.19
C LEU A 85 -6.72 11.67 2.27
N ARG A 86 -7.86 12.27 1.91
CA ARG A 86 -8.81 12.90 2.84
C ARG A 86 -10.02 12.02 3.18
N PHE A 87 -10.21 10.90 2.47
CA PHE A 87 -11.34 10.00 2.70
C PHE A 87 -11.24 9.31 4.07
N ASN A 88 -12.35 9.26 4.82
CA ASN A 88 -12.40 8.62 6.14
C ASN A 88 -12.60 7.10 6.01
N LEU A 89 -11.57 6.31 6.31
CA LEU A 89 -11.60 4.85 6.24
C LEU A 89 -12.49 4.19 7.30
N SER A 90 -12.88 4.90 8.37
CA SER A 90 -13.80 4.35 9.38
C SER A 90 -15.20 4.08 8.84
N LYS A 91 -15.58 4.74 7.72
CA LYS A 91 -16.85 4.54 7.03
C LYS A 91 -16.93 3.20 6.29
N LEU A 92 -15.79 2.53 6.06
CA LEU A 92 -15.74 1.26 5.36
C LEU A 92 -16.08 0.09 6.30
N PRO A 93 -16.67 -0.99 5.79
CA PRO A 93 -16.93 -2.18 6.59
C PRO A 93 -15.60 -2.77 7.09
N LYS A 94 -15.64 -3.44 8.25
CA LYS A 94 -14.47 -4.17 8.76
C LYS A 94 -14.01 -5.24 7.75
N ASN A 95 -12.72 -5.47 7.68
CA ASN A 95 -12.11 -6.48 6.80
C ASN A 95 -12.28 -6.22 5.29
N TYR A 96 -12.56 -4.97 4.88
CA TYR A 96 -12.53 -4.61 3.47
C TYR A 96 -11.15 -4.92 2.85
N LYS A 97 -11.12 -5.04 1.54
CA LYS A 97 -9.90 -5.26 0.78
C LYS A 97 -9.67 -4.12 -0.20
N VAL A 98 -8.42 -3.85 -0.51
CA VAL A 98 -8.02 -2.85 -1.51
C VAL A 98 -7.45 -3.56 -2.73
N CYS A 99 -7.85 -3.16 -3.93
CA CYS A 99 -7.21 -3.60 -5.16
C CYS A 99 -7.26 -2.48 -6.19
N ALA A 100 -6.09 -1.92 -6.54
CA ALA A 100 -6.02 -0.69 -7.32
C ALA A 100 -4.74 -0.56 -8.15
N ASN A 101 -4.82 0.25 -9.21
CA ASN A 101 -3.68 0.75 -9.97
C ASN A 101 -3.48 2.23 -9.63
N ILE A 102 -2.75 2.52 -8.56
CA ILE A 102 -2.59 3.87 -8.02
C ILE A 102 -1.50 4.67 -8.76
N PRO A 103 -1.58 6.02 -8.76
CA PRO A 103 -0.49 6.86 -9.24
C PRO A 103 0.78 6.63 -8.43
N PHE A 104 1.92 6.35 -9.09
CA PHE A 104 3.16 5.94 -8.41
C PHE A 104 3.68 6.96 -7.40
N HIS A 105 3.53 8.27 -7.67
CA HIS A 105 3.94 9.32 -6.76
C HIS A 105 3.14 9.36 -5.44
N LEU A 106 1.94 8.73 -5.42
CA LEU A 106 1.09 8.62 -4.23
C LEU A 106 1.25 7.27 -3.50
N SER A 107 2.17 6.39 -3.95
CA SER A 107 2.31 5.04 -3.36
C SER A 107 2.61 5.08 -1.86
N SER A 108 3.59 5.89 -1.42
CA SER A 108 3.94 6.01 0.01
C SER A 108 2.79 6.55 0.87
N PRO A 109 2.18 7.72 0.57
CA PRO A 109 1.10 8.25 1.40
C PRO A 109 -0.15 7.36 1.41
N ILE A 110 -0.48 6.69 0.31
CA ILE A 110 -1.61 5.75 0.26
C ILE A 110 -1.34 4.54 1.16
N ILE A 111 -0.16 3.91 1.05
CA ILE A 111 0.20 2.76 1.89
C ILE A 111 0.22 3.17 3.37
N GLN A 112 0.85 4.30 3.70
CA GLN A 112 0.88 4.79 5.07
C GLN A 112 -0.53 4.99 5.63
N LYS A 113 -1.43 5.66 4.90
CA LYS A 113 -2.82 5.86 5.31
C LYS A 113 -3.55 4.53 5.55
N LEU A 114 -3.42 3.57 4.65
CA LEU A 114 -4.09 2.27 4.75
C LEU A 114 -3.59 1.44 5.93
N THR A 115 -2.29 1.51 6.26
CA THR A 115 -1.67 0.64 7.27
C THR A 115 -1.71 1.21 8.69
N VAL A 116 -1.83 2.54 8.83
CA VAL A 116 -1.93 3.21 10.15
C VAL A 116 -3.37 3.30 10.64
N ALA A 117 -4.36 3.29 9.74
CA ALA A 117 -5.76 3.42 10.10
C ALA A 117 -6.22 2.36 11.12
N GLN A 118 -7.07 2.76 12.07
CA GLN A 118 -7.71 1.81 12.99
C GLN A 118 -8.52 0.75 12.23
N ASN A 119 -9.29 1.18 11.21
CA ASN A 119 -9.95 0.29 10.27
C ASN A 119 -9.03 0.03 9.07
N SER A 120 -7.89 -0.64 9.29
CA SER A 120 -6.98 -1.05 8.22
C SER A 120 -7.56 -2.23 7.41
N PRO A 121 -7.31 -2.30 6.09
CA PRO A 121 -7.86 -3.37 5.24
C PRO A 121 -7.30 -4.75 5.61
N LYS A 122 -8.07 -5.81 5.33
CA LYS A 122 -7.61 -7.18 5.49
C LYS A 122 -6.49 -7.54 4.52
N SER A 123 -6.58 -7.03 3.30
CA SER A 123 -5.57 -7.22 2.26
C SER A 123 -5.53 -6.02 1.32
N ILE A 124 -4.33 -5.69 0.87
CA ILE A 124 -4.04 -4.59 -0.06
C ILE A 124 -3.35 -5.20 -1.28
N TYR A 125 -3.89 -4.96 -2.46
CA TYR A 125 -3.33 -5.35 -3.75
C TYR A 125 -3.13 -4.10 -4.58
N LEU A 126 -1.88 -3.78 -4.91
CA LEU A 126 -1.54 -2.57 -5.66
C LEU A 126 -0.62 -2.90 -6.83
N ILE A 127 -0.81 -2.20 -7.95
CA ILE A 127 0.22 -2.12 -8.97
C ILE A 127 1.20 -1.02 -8.56
N LEU A 128 2.46 -1.39 -8.39
CA LEU A 128 3.52 -0.52 -7.90
C LEU A 128 4.81 -0.71 -8.72
N GLN A 129 5.71 0.26 -8.62
CA GLN A 129 7.07 0.13 -9.15
C GLN A 129 7.83 -0.99 -8.42
N LYS A 130 8.50 -1.86 -9.15
CA LYS A 130 9.25 -3.01 -8.60
C LYS A 130 10.33 -2.58 -7.59
N GLN A 131 11.07 -1.50 -7.88
CA GLN A 131 12.10 -1.00 -6.95
C GLN A 131 11.49 -0.48 -5.64
N PHE A 132 10.33 0.18 -5.72
CA PHE A 132 9.61 0.64 -4.54
C PHE A 132 9.12 -0.54 -3.68
N THR A 133 8.56 -1.58 -4.29
CA THR A 133 8.09 -2.77 -3.56
C THR A 133 9.22 -3.52 -2.88
N ARG A 134 10.40 -3.59 -3.50
CA ARG A 134 11.58 -4.22 -2.87
C ARG A 134 11.96 -3.56 -1.55
N LYS A 135 11.80 -2.22 -1.45
CA LYS A 135 12.06 -1.48 -0.21
C LYS A 135 10.96 -1.63 0.85
N LEU A 136 9.78 -2.12 0.46
CA LEU A 136 8.69 -2.44 1.40
C LEU A 136 8.80 -3.85 1.99
N ILE A 137 9.48 -4.76 1.29
CA ILE A 137 9.67 -6.14 1.75
C ILE A 137 10.92 -6.17 2.63
N VAL A 138 10.72 -6.33 3.92
CA VAL A 138 11.79 -6.38 4.91
C VAL A 138 12.37 -7.80 4.98
N SER A 139 13.39 -8.06 4.16
CA SER A 139 14.02 -9.38 4.01
C SER A 139 15.55 -9.28 3.88
N ASP A 140 16.22 -10.42 3.94
CA ASP A 140 17.68 -10.53 3.87
C ASP A 140 18.31 -10.06 2.56
N LYS A 141 17.51 -9.96 1.49
CA LYS A 141 18.01 -9.76 0.13
C LYS A 141 17.87 -8.34 -0.39
N ASN A 142 17.16 -7.46 0.33
CA ASN A 142 16.83 -6.13 -0.16
C ASN A 142 17.12 -5.06 0.89
N PHE A 143 17.54 -3.88 0.42
CA PHE A 143 17.52 -2.69 1.25
C PHE A 143 16.08 -2.30 1.54
N THR A 144 15.74 -2.14 2.83
CA THR A 144 14.41 -1.71 3.26
C THR A 144 14.32 -0.20 3.42
N SER A 145 13.10 0.30 3.53
CA SER A 145 12.78 1.69 3.84
C SER A 145 12.10 1.80 5.20
N ALA A 146 12.09 3.02 5.77
CA ALA A 146 11.32 3.29 6.99
C ALA A 146 9.85 2.84 6.86
N LEU A 147 9.21 3.07 5.71
CA LEU A 147 7.84 2.62 5.46
C LEU A 147 7.72 1.08 5.48
N GLY A 148 8.68 0.37 4.90
CA GLY A 148 8.73 -1.10 4.95
C GLY A 148 8.80 -1.60 6.40
N VAL A 149 9.71 -1.05 7.19
CA VAL A 149 9.86 -1.40 8.61
C VAL A 149 8.61 -1.08 9.41
N LYS A 150 8.01 0.10 9.22
CA LYS A 150 6.77 0.51 9.94
C LYS A 150 5.58 -0.39 9.63
N THR A 151 5.51 -0.94 8.43
CA THR A 151 4.40 -1.83 8.04
C THR A 151 4.64 -3.30 8.41
N PHE A 152 5.89 -3.73 8.56
CA PHE A 152 6.28 -5.12 8.80
C PHE A 152 5.59 -5.77 10.02
N PRO A 153 5.46 -5.11 11.19
CA PRO A 153 4.79 -5.74 12.33
C PRO A 153 3.31 -6.05 12.11
N PHE A 154 2.66 -5.37 11.16
CA PHE A 154 1.20 -5.45 10.97
C PHE A 154 0.81 -6.15 9.67
N PHE A 155 1.72 -6.21 8.67
CA PHE A 155 1.43 -6.77 7.35
C PHE A 155 2.55 -7.70 6.87
N GLU A 156 2.14 -8.77 6.21
CA GLU A 156 3.01 -9.60 5.37
C GLU A 156 2.96 -9.08 3.94
N SER A 157 4.14 -8.82 3.37
CA SER A 157 4.27 -8.19 2.06
C SER A 157 4.98 -9.09 1.07
N LYS A 158 4.44 -9.20 -0.16
CA LYS A 158 5.09 -9.96 -1.24
C LYS A 158 4.69 -9.49 -2.63
N ILE A 159 5.58 -9.72 -3.60
CA ILE A 159 5.27 -9.59 -5.01
C ILE A 159 4.47 -10.81 -5.46
N LYS A 160 3.30 -10.58 -6.06
CA LYS A 160 2.43 -11.64 -6.60
C LYS A 160 2.76 -11.98 -8.05
N LYS A 161 2.97 -10.93 -8.85
CA LYS A 161 3.20 -11.08 -10.29
C LYS A 161 3.93 -9.87 -10.87
N PRO A 162 4.94 -10.05 -11.72
CA PRO A 162 5.44 -8.98 -12.57
C PRO A 162 4.41 -8.65 -13.66
N LEU A 163 4.37 -7.36 -14.08
CA LEU A 163 3.57 -6.92 -15.20
C LEU A 163 4.51 -6.50 -16.36
N GLN A 164 4.00 -6.62 -17.57
CA GLN A 164 4.69 -6.16 -18.75
C GLN A 164 4.33 -4.70 -19.06
N LYS A 165 5.27 -3.96 -19.67
CA LYS A 165 5.00 -2.58 -20.07
C LYS A 165 3.84 -2.49 -21.07
N SER A 166 3.67 -3.51 -21.90
CA SER A 166 2.56 -3.65 -22.85
C SER A 166 1.18 -3.80 -22.21
N ASP A 167 1.11 -4.11 -20.92
CA ASP A 167 -0.16 -4.18 -20.18
C ASP A 167 -0.78 -2.80 -19.95
N PHE A 168 -0.05 -1.70 -20.22
CA PHE A 168 -0.43 -0.33 -19.91
C PHE A 168 -0.51 0.59 -21.13
N THR A 169 -1.28 1.68 -21.00
CA THR A 169 -1.33 2.80 -21.94
C THR A 169 -1.32 4.12 -21.13
N PRO A 170 -0.30 4.99 -21.32
CA PRO A 170 0.98 4.71 -21.95
C PRO A 170 1.80 3.66 -21.18
N PRO A 171 2.78 2.98 -21.84
CA PRO A 171 3.68 2.06 -21.13
C PRO A 171 4.50 2.79 -20.05
N PRO A 172 4.66 2.22 -18.84
CA PRO A 172 5.50 2.80 -17.81
C PRO A 172 6.98 2.75 -18.18
N ALA A 173 7.73 3.79 -17.78
CA ALA A 173 9.19 3.83 -17.98
C ALA A 173 9.91 2.76 -17.15
N VAL A 174 9.31 2.36 -16.01
CA VAL A 174 9.89 1.45 -15.01
C VAL A 174 9.17 0.10 -14.96
N GLU A 175 9.83 -0.92 -14.41
CA GLU A 175 9.21 -2.21 -14.14
C GLU A 175 8.12 -2.08 -13.05
N THR A 176 7.00 -2.74 -13.28
CA THR A 176 5.84 -2.75 -12.38
C THR A 176 5.50 -4.16 -11.94
N VAL A 177 4.91 -4.25 -10.77
CA VAL A 177 4.50 -5.53 -10.17
C VAL A 177 3.13 -5.41 -9.52
N PHE A 178 2.39 -6.51 -9.49
CA PHE A 178 1.23 -6.67 -8.62
C PHE A 178 1.70 -7.10 -7.25
N PHE A 179 1.47 -6.26 -6.25
CA PHE A 179 2.01 -6.36 -4.90
C PHE A 179 0.90 -6.63 -3.90
N GLU A 180 1.14 -7.51 -2.95
CA GLU A 180 0.23 -7.86 -1.87
C GLU A 180 0.80 -7.42 -0.53
N MET A 181 -0.04 -6.78 0.30
CA MET A 181 0.13 -6.67 1.74
C MET A 181 -1.06 -7.32 2.41
N LYS A 182 -0.84 -8.35 3.21
CA LYS A 182 -1.89 -9.06 3.96
C LYS A 182 -1.73 -8.71 5.43
N ARG A 183 -2.80 -8.18 6.06
CA ARG A 183 -2.79 -7.88 7.49
C ARG A 183 -2.55 -9.17 8.28
N ARG A 184 -1.63 -9.13 9.24
CA ARG A 184 -1.38 -10.25 10.15
C ARG A 184 -2.60 -10.51 11.03
N GLU A 185 -2.88 -11.76 11.33
CA GLU A 185 -3.92 -12.13 12.30
C GLU A 185 -3.46 -11.74 13.72
N THR A 186 -2.19 -12.01 14.03
CA THR A 186 -1.53 -11.56 15.25
C THR A 186 -0.41 -10.58 14.87
N PRO A 187 -0.54 -9.28 15.19
CA PRO A 187 0.53 -8.31 14.98
C PRO A 187 1.76 -8.65 15.83
N LEU A 188 2.96 -8.26 15.38
CA LEU A 188 4.22 -8.52 16.08
C LEU A 188 4.53 -7.48 17.19
N ILE A 189 3.83 -6.35 17.16
CA ILE A 189 3.74 -5.35 18.24
C ILE A 189 2.27 -4.94 18.38
N SER A 190 1.90 -4.38 19.54
CA SER A 190 0.51 -3.98 19.76
C SER A 190 0.12 -2.77 18.89
N LYS A 191 -1.18 -2.59 18.69
CA LYS A 191 -1.69 -1.45 17.89
C LYS A 191 -1.48 -0.12 18.60
N GLU A 192 -1.49 -0.14 19.92
CA GLU A 192 -1.24 1.00 20.78
C GLU A 192 0.21 1.48 20.70
N GLU A 193 1.15 0.55 20.48
CA GLU A 193 2.57 0.87 20.28
C GLU A 193 2.85 1.48 18.91
N GLN A 194 1.97 1.27 17.91
CA GLN A 194 2.25 1.66 16.52
C GLN A 194 2.66 3.14 16.35
N PRO A 195 2.05 4.14 16.99
CA PRO A 195 2.46 5.53 16.84
C PRO A 195 3.89 5.77 17.33
N ILE A 196 4.26 5.23 18.48
CA ILE A 196 5.60 5.38 19.08
C ILE A 196 6.63 4.64 18.25
N PHE A 197 6.31 3.41 17.80
CA PHE A 197 7.15 2.64 16.90
C PHE A 197 7.40 3.37 15.58
N ASN A 198 6.39 3.99 14.99
CA ASN A 198 6.52 4.73 13.75
C ASN A 198 7.44 5.95 13.89
N ASP A 199 7.33 6.71 14.99
CA ASP A 199 8.21 7.85 15.29
C ASP A 199 9.65 7.38 15.53
N PHE A 200 9.83 6.32 16.32
CA PHE A 200 11.13 5.68 16.54
C PHE A 200 11.80 5.30 15.22
N ILE A 201 11.10 4.61 14.33
CA ILE A 201 11.64 4.18 13.03
C ILE A 201 11.99 5.40 12.15
N GLU A 202 11.15 6.44 12.12
CA GLU A 202 11.49 7.67 11.38
C GLU A 202 12.81 8.28 11.88
N LYS A 203 12.98 8.41 13.20
CA LYS A 203 14.21 8.93 13.80
C LYS A 203 15.42 8.05 13.51
N MET A 204 15.24 6.73 13.58
CA MET A 204 16.32 5.76 13.27
C MET A 204 16.82 5.85 11.82
N PHE A 205 15.96 6.21 10.88
CA PHE A 205 16.35 6.39 9.47
C PHE A 205 16.83 7.82 9.15
N ALA A 206 16.29 8.84 9.83
CA ALA A 206 16.55 10.24 9.51
C ALA A 206 17.75 10.82 10.26
N VAL A 207 18.05 10.33 11.49
CA VAL A 207 19.05 10.94 12.39
C VAL A 207 20.15 9.93 12.72
N PRO A 208 21.34 10.03 12.09
CA PRO A 208 22.44 9.08 12.30
C PRO A 208 22.87 8.91 13.77
N GLU A 209 22.90 10.02 14.53
CA GLU A 209 23.29 9.97 15.94
C GLU A 209 22.24 9.27 16.80
N PHE A 210 20.95 9.43 16.48
CA PHE A 210 19.88 8.70 17.15
C PHE A 210 20.01 7.19 16.89
N TYR A 211 20.32 6.80 15.64
CA TYR A 211 20.59 5.41 15.30
C TYR A 211 21.76 4.84 16.09
N LYS A 212 22.92 5.53 16.10
CA LYS A 212 24.12 5.09 16.83
C LYS A 212 23.86 4.92 18.34
N LYS A 213 23.10 5.86 18.95
CA LYS A 213 22.75 5.82 20.38
C LYS A 213 21.85 4.63 20.70
N ASN A 214 20.80 4.39 19.92
CA ASN A 214 19.72 3.47 20.25
C ASN A 214 19.85 2.08 19.58
N CYS A 215 20.80 1.91 18.65
CA CYS A 215 21.06 0.61 18.03
C CYS A 215 21.97 -0.23 18.93
N GLN A 216 21.64 -1.51 19.09
CA GLN A 216 22.48 -2.45 19.84
C GLN A 216 23.87 -2.59 19.19
N PRO A 217 24.94 -2.83 20.01
CA PRO A 217 26.31 -2.91 19.50
C PRO A 217 26.48 -3.88 18.31
N LYS A 218 25.82 -5.03 18.36
CA LYS A 218 25.88 -6.07 17.31
C LYS A 218 25.34 -5.64 15.94
N PHE A 219 24.51 -4.60 15.90
CA PHE A 219 23.92 -4.07 14.66
C PHE A 219 24.53 -2.76 14.19
N LYS A 220 25.41 -2.13 14.99
CA LYS A 220 25.99 -0.80 14.67
C LYS A 220 26.83 -0.76 13.38
N THR A 221 27.27 -1.92 12.89
CA THR A 221 28.01 -2.03 11.62
C THR A 221 27.10 -1.99 10.41
N LYS A 222 25.78 -2.22 10.59
CA LYS A 222 24.77 -2.17 9.53
C LYS A 222 24.17 -0.78 9.43
N LYS A 223 23.76 -0.40 8.21
CA LYS A 223 22.89 0.76 8.01
C LYS A 223 21.44 0.39 8.36
N PRO A 224 20.58 1.36 8.73
CA PRO A 224 19.15 1.09 8.97
C PRO A 224 18.48 0.30 7.84
N SER A 225 18.81 0.60 6.59
CA SER A 225 18.24 -0.06 5.41
C SER A 225 18.68 -1.52 5.21
N GLU A 226 19.71 -1.98 5.91
CA GLU A 226 20.28 -3.33 5.79
C GLU A 226 19.75 -4.28 6.85
N LEU A 227 19.01 -3.76 7.85
CA LEU A 227 18.45 -4.55 8.94
C LEU A 227 17.19 -5.30 8.49
N LYS A 228 17.07 -6.54 9.00
CA LYS A 228 15.91 -7.41 8.78
C LYS A 228 14.75 -7.05 9.71
N GLY A 229 13.56 -7.58 9.43
CA GLY A 229 12.37 -7.32 10.21
C GLY A 229 12.51 -7.74 11.68
N GLU A 230 13.05 -8.92 11.91
CA GLU A 230 13.29 -9.47 13.25
C GLU A 230 14.34 -8.67 14.02
N GLU A 231 15.40 -8.20 13.33
CA GLU A 231 16.43 -7.33 13.91
C GLU A 231 15.84 -5.98 14.35
N TRP A 232 14.92 -5.44 13.55
CA TRP A 232 14.18 -4.22 13.90
C TRP A 232 13.29 -4.39 15.13
N LEU A 233 12.61 -5.53 15.27
CA LEU A 233 11.80 -5.83 16.44
C LEU A 233 12.67 -6.02 17.69
N GLU A 234 13.85 -6.60 17.53
CA GLU A 234 14.81 -6.74 18.63
C GLU A 234 15.33 -5.37 19.09
N ILE A 235 15.72 -4.50 18.17
CA ILE A 235 16.15 -3.13 18.49
C ILE A 235 15.01 -2.34 19.18
N TRP A 236 13.79 -2.49 18.70
CA TRP A 236 12.61 -1.86 19.30
C TRP A 236 12.41 -2.29 20.75
N ARG A 237 12.43 -3.58 21.03
CA ARG A 237 12.28 -4.12 22.38
C ARG A 237 13.40 -3.69 23.31
N PHE A 238 14.61 -3.65 22.81
CA PHE A 238 15.76 -3.15 23.55
C PHE A 238 15.60 -1.68 23.93
N TRP A 239 15.21 -0.85 23.00
CA TRP A 239 14.97 0.57 23.24
C TRP A 239 13.86 0.81 24.29
N GLN A 240 12.72 0.13 24.17
CA GLN A 240 11.64 0.23 25.15
C GLN A 240 12.06 -0.13 26.57
N ASN A 241 12.98 -1.07 26.72
CA ASN A 241 13.48 -1.48 28.04
C ASN A 241 14.52 -0.49 28.59
N SER A 242 15.25 0.23 27.72
CA SER A 242 16.23 1.23 28.13
C SER A 242 15.57 2.55 28.57
N ASP A 243 14.51 3.00 27.91
CA ASP A 243 13.76 4.23 28.26
C ASP A 243 12.91 4.10 29.54
N LYS A 244 12.72 2.89 30.08
CA LYS A 244 12.03 2.67 31.37
C LYS A 244 12.95 2.77 32.57
N ILE A 245 14.25 3.02 32.36
CA ILE A 245 15.28 3.06 33.42
C ILE A 245 15.72 4.51 33.74
N GLU A 246 15.26 5.49 32.92
CA GLU A 246 15.37 6.93 33.21
C GLU A 246 14.02 7.47 33.74
#